data_197cd8b73c69a8f956ce843cac61ad0e
#
_entry.id   197cd8b73c69a8f956ce843cac61ad0e
#
_cell.length_a   1.000
_cell.length_b   1.000
_cell.length_c   1.000
_cell.angle_alpha   90.00
_cell.angle_beta   90.00
_cell.angle_gamma   90.00
#
_symmetry.space_group_name_H-M   'P 1'
#
loop_
_entity.id
_entity.type
_entity.pdbx_description
1 polymer ?
#
loop_
_entity_poly.entity_id
_entity_poly.type
_entity_poly.pdbx_seq_one_letter_code
_entity_poly.pdbx_strand_id
1 'polypeptide(L)'
;MNQTQATFPSPTDVVSLATAKEHLRVEHSDEDTLITTFIGVAYDHVQAYTNTHLAETEVAHYFDHLHEYTNIHVGPRVTINTDSGKGVSYVNADGVKTFLDAADYEFDGGSYPARLRILNEPIDVKDTVNAWQIDTKSGYNNTTRPDAL
;
A
#
# COMPACT_ATOMS: atom_id res chain seq x y z
N MET A 1 8.84 -14.65 -7.45
CA MET A 1 7.62 -14.70 -6.57
C MET A 1 7.62 -13.38 -5.81
N ASN A 2 6.58 -12.57 -5.96
CA ASN A 2 6.53 -11.27 -5.28
C ASN A 2 6.17 -11.50 -3.82
N GLN A 3 7.04 -11.11 -2.90
CA GLN A 3 6.67 -10.98 -1.50
C GLN A 3 6.13 -9.57 -1.29
N THR A 4 5.05 -9.45 -0.55
CA THR A 4 4.46 -8.16 -0.22
C THR A 4 4.29 -8.07 1.29
N GLN A 5 4.81 -7.00 1.87
CA GLN A 5 4.61 -6.67 3.28
C GLN A 5 3.81 -5.38 3.35
N ALA A 6 2.70 -5.40 4.09
CA ALA A 6 1.83 -4.25 4.21
C ALA A 6 1.65 -3.85 5.69
N THR A 7 1.56 -2.54 5.92
CA THR A 7 1.16 -1.96 7.21
C THR A 7 -0.22 -1.36 7.04
N PHE A 8 -1.21 -1.96 7.68
CA PHE A 8 -2.60 -1.54 7.57
C PHE A 8 -2.96 -0.52 8.65
N PRO A 9 -3.71 0.53 8.30
CA PRO A 9 -4.31 1.44 9.28
C PRO A 9 -5.41 0.74 10.07
N SER A 10 -5.86 1.39 11.16
CA SER A 10 -6.97 0.85 11.94
C SER A 10 -8.29 0.91 11.16
N PRO A 11 -9.16 -0.12 11.22
CA PRO A 11 -10.50 -0.06 10.64
C PRO A 11 -11.32 1.14 11.11
N THR A 12 -11.08 1.60 12.34
CA THR A 12 -11.74 2.78 12.93
C THR A 12 -11.30 4.12 12.32
N ASP A 13 -10.21 4.13 11.53
CA ASP A 13 -9.80 5.29 10.75
C ASP A 13 -10.71 5.50 9.53
N VAL A 14 -11.40 4.44 9.08
CA VAL A 14 -12.37 4.50 7.98
C VAL A 14 -13.78 4.80 8.48
N VAL A 15 -14.24 4.07 9.50
CA VAL A 15 -15.54 4.29 10.13
C VAL A 15 -15.34 4.37 11.65
N SER A 16 -15.54 5.55 12.24
CA SER A 16 -15.37 5.72 13.68
C SER A 16 -16.45 4.99 14.47
N LEU A 17 -16.11 4.54 15.68
CA LEU A 17 -17.08 3.97 16.59
C LEU A 17 -18.28 4.92 16.85
N ALA A 18 -18.01 6.21 16.97
CA ALA A 18 -19.05 7.22 17.18
C ALA A 18 -20.05 7.26 16.01
N THR A 19 -19.54 7.28 14.77
CA THR A 19 -20.37 7.25 13.55
C THR A 19 -21.21 5.97 13.47
N ALA A 20 -20.62 4.83 13.79
CA ALA A 20 -21.33 3.55 13.81
C ALA A 20 -22.44 3.53 14.87
N LYS A 21 -22.16 4.02 16.08
CA LYS A 21 -23.15 4.13 17.16
C LYS A 21 -24.29 5.07 16.80
N GLU A 22 -24.00 6.23 16.19
CA GLU A 22 -24.99 7.17 15.73
C GLU A 22 -25.94 6.53 14.70
N HIS A 23 -25.39 5.81 13.73
CA HIS A 23 -26.18 5.07 12.74
C HIS A 23 -27.06 3.98 13.37
N LEU A 24 -26.53 3.26 14.36
CA LEU A 24 -27.24 2.20 15.10
C LEU A 24 -28.17 2.74 16.16
N ARG A 25 -28.11 4.05 16.48
CA ARG A 25 -28.88 4.71 17.61
C ARG A 25 -28.55 4.09 18.97
N VAL A 26 -27.27 3.74 19.20
CA VAL A 26 -26.77 3.20 20.48
C VAL A 26 -26.08 4.32 21.25
N GLU A 27 -26.63 4.68 22.42
CA GLU A 27 -26.11 5.78 23.26
C GLU A 27 -25.21 5.28 24.41
N HIS A 28 -25.38 4.04 24.85
CA HIS A 28 -24.61 3.43 25.94
C HIS A 28 -23.30 2.81 25.43
N SER A 29 -22.40 2.44 26.34
CA SER A 29 -21.06 1.91 26.02
C SER A 29 -20.94 0.39 26.12
N ASP A 30 -21.97 -0.31 26.52
CA ASP A 30 -21.93 -1.73 26.83
C ASP A 30 -21.60 -2.58 25.60
N GLU A 31 -21.93 -2.07 24.40
CA GLU A 31 -21.72 -2.75 23.11
C GLU A 31 -20.52 -2.22 22.32
N ASP A 32 -19.75 -1.29 22.86
CA ASP A 32 -18.65 -0.62 22.14
C ASP A 32 -17.64 -1.62 21.57
N THR A 33 -17.27 -2.63 22.35
CA THR A 33 -16.33 -3.69 21.90
C THR A 33 -16.92 -4.52 20.75
N LEU A 34 -18.21 -4.85 20.83
CA LEU A 34 -18.90 -5.63 19.80
C LEU A 34 -19.00 -4.82 18.50
N ILE A 35 -19.40 -3.56 18.58
CA ILE A 35 -19.50 -2.67 17.43
C ILE A 35 -18.15 -2.47 16.78
N THR A 36 -17.08 -2.27 17.57
CA THR A 36 -15.70 -2.15 17.05
C THR A 36 -15.28 -3.43 16.32
N THR A 37 -15.62 -4.59 16.85
CA THR A 37 -15.36 -5.87 16.19
C THR A 37 -16.07 -5.97 14.84
N PHE A 38 -17.34 -5.58 14.77
CA PHE A 38 -18.08 -5.59 13.51
C PHE A 38 -17.54 -4.59 12.49
N ILE A 39 -17.05 -3.42 12.90
CA ILE A 39 -16.36 -2.47 12.02
C ILE A 39 -15.13 -3.16 11.39
N GLY A 40 -14.33 -3.87 12.20
CA GLY A 40 -13.16 -4.61 11.72
C GLY A 40 -13.55 -5.69 10.70
N VAL A 41 -14.52 -6.52 11.00
CA VAL A 41 -15.00 -7.59 10.10
C VAL A 41 -15.52 -7.02 8.78
N ALA A 42 -16.30 -5.94 8.84
CA ALA A 42 -16.82 -5.26 7.65
C ALA A 42 -15.70 -4.67 6.81
N TYR A 43 -14.73 -4.02 7.44
CA TYR A 43 -13.53 -3.47 6.78
C TYR A 43 -12.76 -4.55 6.02
N ASP A 44 -12.42 -5.66 6.68
CA ASP A 44 -11.67 -6.75 6.07
C ASP A 44 -12.48 -7.41 4.92
N HIS A 45 -13.78 -7.57 5.10
CA HIS A 45 -14.65 -8.15 4.08
C HIS A 45 -14.71 -7.28 2.83
N VAL A 46 -14.90 -5.98 2.98
CA VAL A 46 -14.96 -5.04 1.85
C VAL A 46 -13.62 -5.00 1.11
N GLN A 47 -12.49 -4.92 1.84
CA GLN A 47 -11.16 -4.95 1.21
C GLN A 47 -10.92 -6.24 0.43
N ALA A 48 -11.26 -7.39 1.02
CA ALA A 48 -11.11 -8.68 0.35
C ALA A 48 -12.01 -8.81 -0.89
N TYR A 49 -13.27 -8.35 -0.80
CA TYR A 49 -14.22 -8.43 -1.90
C TYR A 49 -13.84 -7.50 -3.06
N THR A 50 -13.41 -6.28 -2.76
CA THR A 50 -13.07 -5.28 -3.76
C THR A 50 -11.61 -5.37 -4.24
N ASN A 51 -10.77 -6.14 -3.55
CA ASN A 51 -9.32 -6.19 -3.72
C ASN A 51 -8.70 -4.77 -3.70
N THR A 52 -9.18 -3.91 -2.80
CA THR A 52 -8.74 -2.52 -2.67
C THR A 52 -8.43 -2.18 -1.22
N HIS A 53 -7.49 -1.27 -1.00
CA HIS A 53 -7.25 -0.70 0.31
C HIS A 53 -8.22 0.47 0.56
N LEU A 54 -9.03 0.38 1.61
CA LEU A 54 -10.01 1.42 1.98
C LEU A 54 -9.35 2.62 2.66
N ALA A 55 -8.21 2.42 3.30
CA ALA A 55 -7.42 3.50 3.87
C ALA A 55 -6.00 3.45 3.33
N GLU A 56 -5.27 4.58 3.43
CA GLU A 56 -3.90 4.67 2.94
C GLU A 56 -3.01 3.65 3.65
N THR A 57 -2.56 2.68 2.89
CA THR A 57 -1.77 1.54 3.34
C THR A 57 -0.39 1.60 2.70
N GLU A 58 0.64 1.43 3.50
CA GLU A 58 2.01 1.32 3.02
C GLU A 58 2.33 -0.13 2.69
N VAL A 59 2.86 -0.34 1.49
CA VAL A 59 3.15 -1.68 0.97
C VAL A 59 4.56 -1.72 0.42
N ALA A 60 5.38 -2.65 0.94
CA ALA A 60 6.69 -2.96 0.38
C ALA A 60 6.60 -4.20 -0.51
N HIS A 61 7.00 -4.07 -1.76
CA HIS A 61 7.04 -5.15 -2.74
C HIS A 61 8.47 -5.58 -2.95
N TYR A 62 8.73 -6.88 -2.92
CA TYR A 62 10.06 -7.45 -3.07
C TYR A 62 10.11 -8.30 -4.35
N PHE A 63 11.17 -8.12 -5.15
CA PHE A 63 11.41 -8.82 -6.38
C PHE A 63 12.87 -9.29 -6.44
N ASP A 64 13.09 -10.46 -7.01
CA ASP A 64 14.43 -10.94 -7.28
C ASP A 64 15.01 -10.21 -8.50
N HIS A 65 14.16 -10.01 -9.53
CA HIS A 65 14.47 -9.28 -10.74
C HIS A 65 13.29 -8.40 -11.14
N LEU A 66 13.56 -7.26 -11.76
CA LEU A 66 12.54 -6.45 -12.41
C LEU A 66 12.51 -6.77 -13.91
N HIS A 67 11.31 -6.73 -14.47
CA HIS A 67 11.11 -6.78 -15.93
C HIS A 67 11.04 -5.35 -16.47
N GLU A 68 11.16 -5.19 -17.80
CA GLU A 68 11.02 -3.89 -18.46
C GLU A 68 9.76 -3.14 -17.97
N TYR A 69 8.68 -3.87 -17.78
CA TYR A 69 7.47 -3.39 -17.11
C TYR A 69 7.12 -4.32 -15.95
N THR A 70 7.20 -3.81 -14.76
CA THR A 70 6.84 -4.57 -13.54
C THR A 70 5.46 -4.14 -13.08
N ASN A 71 4.54 -5.11 -13.00
CA ASN A 71 3.17 -4.89 -12.53
C ASN A 71 3.09 -4.97 -11.01
N ILE A 72 2.43 -3.98 -10.41
CA ILE A 72 2.18 -3.89 -8.97
C ILE A 72 0.68 -4.01 -8.76
N HIS A 73 0.25 -5.18 -8.26
CA HIS A 73 -1.16 -5.52 -8.04
C HIS A 73 -1.64 -5.05 -6.66
N VAL A 74 -1.71 -3.75 -6.48
CA VAL A 74 -2.25 -3.09 -5.30
C VAL A 74 -3.16 -1.98 -5.79
N GLY A 75 -4.31 -1.85 -5.27
CA GLY A 75 -5.23 -0.79 -5.71
C GLY A 75 -5.98 -0.16 -4.55
N PRO A 76 -6.74 0.91 -4.79
CA PRO A 76 -6.60 1.88 -5.88
C PRO A 76 -5.60 2.99 -5.51
N ARG A 77 -5.24 3.83 -6.49
CA ARG A 77 -4.41 5.02 -6.28
C ARG A 77 -3.04 4.70 -5.68
N VAL A 78 -2.23 4.02 -6.46
CA VAL A 78 -0.89 3.65 -6.05
C VAL A 78 0.08 4.79 -6.34
N THR A 79 0.89 5.16 -5.37
CA THR A 79 2.01 6.10 -5.52
C THR A 79 3.28 5.48 -4.96
N ILE A 80 4.43 5.88 -5.48
CA ILE A 80 5.69 5.51 -4.83
C ILE A 80 5.75 6.22 -3.47
N ASN A 81 6.07 5.47 -2.43
CA ASN A 81 6.30 6.01 -1.10
C ASN A 81 7.73 6.61 -1.06
N THR A 82 7.82 7.92 -0.93
CA THR A 82 9.10 8.65 -0.89
C THR A 82 9.45 9.14 0.51
N ASP A 83 8.84 8.59 1.55
CA ASP A 83 9.20 8.89 2.94
C ASP A 83 10.65 8.45 3.22
N SER A 84 11.23 8.97 4.30
CA SER A 84 12.62 8.68 4.66
C SER A 84 12.89 7.16 4.70
N GLY A 85 13.88 6.72 3.91
CA GLY A 85 14.27 5.32 3.82
C GLY A 85 13.34 4.44 2.98
N LYS A 86 12.44 5.03 2.18
CA LYS A 86 11.50 4.34 1.28
C LYS A 86 11.65 4.85 -0.16
N GLY A 87 11.19 4.04 -1.11
CA GLY A 87 11.27 4.38 -2.53
C GLY A 87 11.43 3.15 -3.42
N VAL A 88 11.96 3.35 -4.60
CA VAL A 88 12.47 2.28 -5.46
C VAL A 88 13.92 2.06 -5.09
N SER A 89 14.27 0.86 -4.67
CA SER A 89 15.60 0.55 -4.18
C SER A 89 16.05 -0.85 -4.59
N TYR A 90 17.34 -1.05 -4.59
CA TYR A 90 17.98 -2.32 -4.91
C TYR A 90 19.14 -2.60 -3.94
N VAL A 91 19.56 -3.85 -3.89
CA VAL A 91 20.77 -4.28 -3.17
C VAL A 91 21.93 -4.24 -4.15
N ASN A 92 22.95 -3.41 -3.88
CA ASN A 92 24.12 -3.31 -4.71
C ASN A 92 25.09 -4.49 -4.51
N ALA A 93 26.17 -4.57 -5.29
CA ALA A 93 27.16 -5.64 -5.24
C ALA A 93 27.79 -5.83 -3.84
N ASP A 94 27.91 -4.76 -3.07
CA ASP A 94 28.42 -4.78 -1.69
C ASP A 94 27.37 -5.26 -0.67
N GLY A 95 26.13 -5.49 -1.09
CA GLY A 95 25.03 -5.89 -0.23
C GLY A 95 24.36 -4.73 0.51
N VAL A 96 24.57 -3.50 0.04
CA VAL A 96 23.99 -2.29 0.62
C VAL A 96 22.72 -1.90 -0.14
N LYS A 97 21.65 -1.56 0.60
CA LYS A 97 20.41 -1.01 0.01
C LYS A 97 20.69 0.38 -0.56
N THR A 98 20.47 0.54 -1.86
CA THR A 98 20.67 1.78 -2.62
C THR A 98 19.35 2.21 -3.25
N PHE A 99 19.03 3.49 -3.21
CA PHE A 99 17.81 4.03 -3.80
C PHE A 99 18.06 4.53 -5.23
N LEU A 100 17.10 4.28 -6.12
CA LEU A 100 17.08 4.89 -7.44
C LEU A 100 16.59 6.33 -7.35
N ASP A 101 17.19 7.21 -8.18
CA ASP A 101 16.65 8.54 -8.39
C ASP A 101 15.33 8.49 -9.17
N ALA A 102 14.45 9.46 -8.91
CA ALA A 102 13.15 9.54 -9.59
C ALA A 102 13.27 9.72 -11.11
N ALA A 103 14.43 10.16 -11.61
CA ALA A 103 14.71 10.27 -13.04
C ALA A 103 15.05 8.93 -13.71
N ASP A 104 15.34 7.89 -12.93
CA ASP A 104 15.78 6.60 -13.43
C ASP A 104 14.65 5.58 -13.60
N TYR A 105 13.41 5.97 -13.24
CA TYR A 105 12.23 5.14 -13.44
C TYR A 105 10.98 5.96 -13.81
N GLU A 106 10.04 5.29 -14.46
CA GLU A 106 8.67 5.79 -14.69
C GLU A 106 7.68 4.98 -13.86
N PHE A 107 6.70 5.65 -13.28
CA PHE A 107 5.66 4.98 -12.49
C PHE A 107 4.26 5.45 -12.91
N ASP A 108 3.42 4.51 -13.32
CA ASP A 108 2.00 4.72 -13.63
C ASP A 108 1.15 4.09 -12.51
N GLY A 109 0.80 4.90 -11.53
CA GLY A 109 -0.08 4.50 -10.42
C GLY A 109 -1.57 4.69 -10.70
N GLY A 110 -1.93 5.24 -11.85
CA GLY A 110 -3.32 5.45 -12.27
C GLY A 110 -3.94 4.21 -12.91
N SER A 111 -3.12 3.30 -13.43
CA SER A 111 -3.55 2.03 -14.01
C SER A 111 -3.78 0.96 -12.95
N TYR A 112 -4.56 -0.07 -13.28
CA TYR A 112 -4.65 -1.29 -12.50
C TYR A 112 -4.36 -2.52 -13.38
N PRO A 113 -3.31 -3.27 -13.10
CA PRO A 113 -2.25 -3.05 -12.08
C PRO A 113 -1.44 -1.77 -12.34
N ALA A 114 -0.90 -1.16 -11.28
CA ALA A 114 0.07 -0.09 -11.42
C ALA A 114 1.35 -0.62 -12.08
N ARG A 115 2.06 0.23 -12.82
CA ARG A 115 3.23 -0.20 -13.62
C ARG A 115 4.45 0.62 -13.28
N LEU A 116 5.55 -0.07 -13.05
CA LEU A 116 6.88 0.51 -12.91
C LEU A 116 7.74 0.12 -14.12
N ARG A 117 8.46 1.07 -14.68
CA ARG A 117 9.50 0.86 -15.70
C ARG A 117 10.79 1.48 -15.23
N ILE A 118 11.89 0.71 -15.30
CA ILE A 118 13.23 1.24 -15.05
C ILE A 118 13.76 1.81 -16.37
N LEU A 119 14.23 3.05 -16.36
CA LEU A 119 14.80 3.74 -17.50
C LEU A 119 16.31 3.53 -17.58
N ASN A 120 16.98 3.66 -16.43
CA ASN A 120 18.41 3.47 -16.29
C ASN A 120 18.67 2.36 -15.25
N GLU A 121 18.90 1.15 -15.73
CA GLU A 121 19.16 0.01 -14.84
C GLU A 121 20.57 0.11 -14.23
N PRO A 122 20.69 0.01 -12.89
CA PRO A 122 21.99 -0.02 -12.24
C PRO A 122 22.79 -1.26 -12.66
N ILE A 123 24.08 -1.06 -12.91
CA ILE A 123 24.99 -2.12 -13.36
C ILE A 123 25.53 -2.99 -12.23
N ASP A 124 25.30 -2.59 -10.98
CA ASP A 124 25.85 -3.20 -9.77
C ASP A 124 24.78 -3.89 -8.90
N VAL A 125 23.65 -4.26 -9.49
CA VAL A 125 22.59 -5.00 -8.79
C VAL A 125 23.11 -6.39 -8.41
N LYS A 126 22.99 -6.72 -7.13
CA LYS A 126 23.41 -8.03 -6.63
C LYS A 126 22.43 -9.11 -7.07
N ASP A 127 22.94 -10.21 -7.60
CA ASP A 127 22.13 -11.40 -7.89
C ASP A 127 21.80 -12.13 -6.58
N THR A 128 20.64 -11.82 -6.03
CA THR A 128 20.14 -12.36 -4.75
C THR A 128 18.62 -12.33 -4.69
N VAL A 129 18.03 -13.12 -3.79
CA VAL A 129 16.59 -13.04 -3.51
C VAL A 129 16.26 -11.66 -2.94
N ASN A 130 15.10 -11.11 -3.33
CA ASN A 130 14.66 -9.78 -2.92
C ASN A 130 15.68 -8.68 -3.23
N ALA A 131 16.36 -8.79 -4.39
CA ALA A 131 17.33 -7.80 -4.84
C ALA A 131 16.72 -6.40 -5.00
N TRP A 132 15.42 -6.33 -5.30
CA TRP A 132 14.68 -5.09 -5.47
C TRP A 132 13.57 -4.93 -4.44
N GLN A 133 13.39 -3.71 -3.98
CA GLN A 133 12.27 -3.31 -3.12
C GLN A 133 11.63 -2.06 -3.69
N ILE A 134 10.30 -2.09 -3.82
CA ILE A 134 9.47 -0.98 -4.25
C ILE A 134 8.49 -0.66 -3.12
N ASP A 135 8.64 0.50 -2.50
CA ASP A 135 7.74 0.95 -1.46
C ASP A 135 6.64 1.81 -2.06
N THR A 136 5.40 1.45 -1.82
CA THR A 136 4.21 2.15 -2.34
C THR A 136 3.27 2.56 -1.23
N LYS A 137 2.44 3.57 -1.52
CA LYS A 137 1.23 3.89 -0.78
C LYS A 137 0.03 3.62 -1.68
N SER A 138 -1.00 2.99 -1.15
CA SER A 138 -2.24 2.73 -1.88
C SER A 138 -3.44 2.92 -0.97
N GLY A 139 -4.62 3.20 -1.54
CA GLY A 139 -5.83 3.46 -0.80
C GLY A 139 -6.17 4.95 -0.68
N TYR A 140 -7.11 5.27 0.20
CA TYR A 140 -7.63 6.61 0.37
C TYR A 140 -7.14 7.23 1.68
N ASN A 141 -6.77 8.50 1.64
CA ASN A 141 -6.52 9.33 2.81
C ASN A 141 -7.64 10.38 2.97
N ASN A 142 -7.57 11.19 4.02
CA ASN A 142 -8.60 12.20 4.31
C ASN A 142 -8.82 13.23 3.18
N THR A 143 -7.83 13.42 2.31
CA THR A 143 -7.90 14.35 1.16
C THR A 143 -8.43 13.67 -0.10
N THR A 144 -8.20 12.36 -0.25
CA THR A 144 -8.52 11.59 -1.46
C THR A 144 -9.72 10.66 -1.30
N ARG A 145 -10.28 10.58 -0.09
CA ARG A 145 -11.49 9.80 0.17
C ARG A 145 -12.63 10.38 -0.67
N PRO A 146 -13.41 9.56 -1.38
CA PRO A 146 -14.68 10.03 -1.94
C PRO A 146 -15.53 10.58 -0.82
N ASP A 147 -16.14 11.76 -1.04
CA ASP A 147 -17.06 12.32 -0.06
C ASP A 147 -18.12 11.27 0.28
N ALA A 148 -18.31 11.04 1.57
CA ALA A 148 -19.38 10.16 2.02
C ALA A 148 -20.72 10.77 1.57
N LEU A 149 -21.45 10.04 0.78
CA LEU A 149 -22.81 10.35 0.39
C LEU A 149 -23.74 10.31 1.62
#